data_ecc2249aa6f40550618274d90331c6a7
#
_entry.id   ecc2249aa6f40550618274d90331c6a7
#
_cell.length_a   1.000
_cell.length_b   1.000
_cell.length_c   1.000
_cell.angle_alpha   90.00
_cell.angle_beta   90.00
_cell.angle_gamma   90.00
#
_symmetry.space_group_name_H-M   'P 1'
#
loop_
_entity.id
_entity.type
_entity.pdbx_description
1 polymer ?
#
loop_
_entity_poly.entity_id
_entity_poly.type
_entity_poly.pdbx_seq_one_letter_code
_entity_poly.pdbx_strand_id
1 'polypeptide(L)'
;MEIKLKKFKAFILAGGKSSRMGSDKALIKHHEGGNWLTHKIKILNNLNLETFVITNYTSHFKEVDKSNNVEFISDAQPFDGPLTCIEQIFSSFKKTTKNILIVPVDMPNLNTKLIYSLFKSWEENQNFALISHDGIFAQPLFGIYPINEENHFKLKIKLSSGKKNFLGWVDQIPVSYTHLTLPTSDLV
;
A
#
# COMPACT_ATOMS: atom_id res chain seq x y z
N MET A 1 -5.61 6.69 -23.80
CA MET A 1 -5.19 5.28 -23.54
C MET A 1 -5.74 4.92 -22.17
N GLU A 2 -6.61 3.93 -22.07
CA GLU A 2 -7.26 3.55 -20.81
C GLU A 2 -6.31 2.66 -20.00
N ILE A 3 -5.92 3.10 -18.82
CA ILE A 3 -5.03 2.32 -17.94
C ILE A 3 -5.77 1.03 -17.55
N LYS A 4 -5.21 -0.12 -17.87
CA LYS A 4 -5.82 -1.42 -17.52
C LYS A 4 -5.58 -1.73 -16.04
N LEU A 5 -6.28 -1.01 -15.15
CA LEU A 5 -6.16 -1.15 -13.69
C LEU A 5 -6.45 -2.57 -13.18
N LYS A 6 -7.30 -3.34 -13.90
CA LYS A 6 -7.64 -4.75 -13.58
C LYS A 6 -6.43 -5.70 -13.49
N LYS A 7 -5.25 -5.28 -13.96
CA LYS A 7 -4.01 -6.08 -13.85
C LYS A 7 -3.30 -5.89 -12.50
N PHE A 8 -3.77 -4.96 -11.67
CA PHE A 8 -3.19 -4.66 -10.37
C PHE A 8 -4.06 -5.18 -9.25
N LYS A 9 -3.41 -5.60 -8.19
CA LYS A 9 -4.04 -5.82 -6.89
C LYS A 9 -3.57 -4.73 -5.93
N ALA A 10 -4.50 -4.17 -5.17
CA ALA A 10 -4.21 -3.11 -4.21
C ALA A 10 -4.18 -3.69 -2.78
N PHE A 11 -3.16 -3.31 -2.01
CA PHE A 11 -2.97 -3.78 -0.64
C PHE A 11 -2.91 -2.58 0.32
N ILE A 12 -3.87 -2.54 1.25
CA ILE A 12 -3.88 -1.56 2.34
C ILE A 12 -3.15 -2.17 3.54
N LEU A 13 -2.06 -1.54 3.97
CA LEU A 13 -1.32 -1.96 5.16
C LEU A 13 -1.94 -1.28 6.39
N ALA A 14 -2.66 -2.05 7.19
CA ALA A 14 -3.40 -1.58 8.37
C ALA A 14 -3.01 -2.28 9.69
N GLY A 15 -1.86 -2.97 9.72
CA GLY A 15 -1.41 -3.79 10.86
C GLY A 15 -0.47 -3.12 11.85
N GLY A 16 -0.18 -1.84 11.72
CA GLY A 16 0.82 -1.14 12.56
C GLY A 16 0.39 -0.96 14.02
N LYS A 17 1.37 -0.99 14.95
CA LYS A 17 1.13 -0.87 16.42
C LYS A 17 0.54 0.45 16.87
N SER A 18 0.21 1.41 16.13
CA SER A 18 -0.33 2.76 16.54
C SER A 18 0.09 3.27 17.95
N SER A 19 1.24 2.77 18.43
CA SER A 19 1.68 2.87 19.84
C SER A 19 1.91 4.30 20.33
N ARG A 20 2.13 5.24 19.41
CA ARG A 20 2.37 6.65 19.75
C ARG A 20 1.08 7.46 19.95
N MET A 21 -0.04 7.01 19.38
CA MET A 21 -1.31 7.75 19.42
C MET A 21 -2.35 7.12 20.35
N GLY A 22 -2.08 5.94 20.94
CA GLY A 22 -3.01 5.26 21.86
C GLY A 22 -4.32 4.77 21.20
N SER A 23 -4.53 5.04 19.92
CA SER A 23 -5.71 4.64 19.15
C SER A 23 -5.32 4.04 17.79
N ASP A 24 -6.18 3.16 17.29
CA ASP A 24 -6.00 2.53 15.98
C ASP A 24 -6.21 3.57 14.87
N LYS A 25 -5.14 3.89 14.14
CA LYS A 25 -5.17 4.89 13.06
C LYS A 25 -6.18 4.54 11.97
N ALA A 26 -6.37 3.26 11.68
CA ALA A 26 -7.31 2.82 10.65
C ALA A 26 -8.76 3.25 10.96
N LEU A 27 -9.09 3.36 12.24
CA LEU A 27 -10.44 3.68 12.73
C LEU A 27 -10.64 5.18 13.06
N ILE A 28 -9.64 6.02 12.84
CA ILE A 28 -9.80 7.48 12.98
C ILE A 28 -10.86 7.97 11.98
N LYS A 29 -11.78 8.79 12.45
CA LYS A 29 -12.84 9.39 11.62
C LYS A 29 -12.25 10.16 10.44
N HIS A 30 -12.80 9.94 9.26
CA HIS A 30 -12.47 10.69 8.06
C HIS A 30 -13.46 11.86 7.88
N HIS A 31 -12.99 13.01 7.44
CA HIS A 31 -13.82 14.21 7.26
C HIS A 31 -14.94 14.02 6.23
N GLU A 32 -14.76 13.14 5.23
CA GLU A 32 -15.79 12.76 4.25
C GLU A 32 -16.75 11.66 4.74
N GLY A 33 -16.67 11.27 6.02
CA GLY A 33 -17.45 10.20 6.64
C GLY A 33 -16.73 8.86 6.69
N GLY A 34 -17.19 7.99 7.59
CA GLY A 34 -16.50 6.73 7.91
C GLY A 34 -15.17 6.95 8.65
N ASN A 35 -14.23 6.06 8.42
CA ASN A 35 -12.87 6.11 8.97
C ASN A 35 -11.82 5.99 7.87
N TRP A 36 -10.54 6.14 8.23
CA TRP A 36 -9.44 6.12 7.25
C TRP A 36 -9.41 4.81 6.45
N LEU A 37 -9.67 3.68 7.07
CA LEU A 37 -9.70 2.38 6.38
C LEU A 37 -10.84 2.31 5.35
N THR A 38 -12.07 2.60 5.77
CA THR A 38 -13.25 2.55 4.88
C THR A 38 -13.14 3.56 3.74
N HIS A 39 -12.54 4.72 3.98
CA HIS A 39 -12.26 5.71 2.95
C HIS A 39 -11.27 5.16 1.90
N LYS A 40 -10.17 4.48 2.31
CA LYS A 40 -9.22 3.85 1.37
C LYS A 40 -9.89 2.78 0.52
N ILE A 41 -10.67 1.90 1.16
CA ILE A 41 -11.42 0.85 0.45
C ILE A 41 -12.36 1.48 -0.60
N LYS A 42 -13.12 2.52 -0.22
CA LYS A 42 -14.01 3.23 -1.15
C LYS A 42 -13.26 3.80 -2.35
N ILE A 43 -12.12 4.45 -2.15
CA ILE A 43 -11.30 5.01 -3.23
C ILE A 43 -10.85 3.91 -4.20
N LEU A 44 -10.32 2.80 -3.68
CA LEU A 44 -9.82 1.70 -4.50
C LEU A 44 -10.95 0.98 -5.25
N ASN A 45 -12.10 0.78 -4.61
CA ASN A 45 -13.29 0.22 -5.24
C ASN A 45 -13.83 1.12 -6.39
N ASN A 46 -13.80 2.44 -6.21
CA ASN A 46 -14.17 3.39 -7.28
C ASN A 46 -13.26 3.31 -8.51
N LEU A 47 -12.04 2.81 -8.32
CA LEU A 47 -11.09 2.52 -9.40
C LEU A 47 -11.20 1.09 -9.94
N ASN A 48 -12.16 0.30 -9.45
CA ASN A 48 -12.33 -1.12 -9.77
C ASN A 48 -11.07 -1.97 -9.52
N LEU A 49 -10.30 -1.62 -8.50
CA LEU A 49 -9.13 -2.39 -8.07
C LEU A 49 -9.55 -3.52 -7.13
N GLU A 50 -9.05 -4.72 -7.38
CA GLU A 50 -9.14 -5.83 -6.43
C GLU A 50 -8.35 -5.48 -5.18
N THR A 51 -9.04 -5.34 -4.05
CA THR A 51 -8.50 -4.69 -2.85
C THR A 51 -8.35 -5.69 -1.70
N PHE A 52 -7.19 -5.66 -1.06
CA PHE A 52 -6.84 -6.48 0.10
C PHE A 52 -6.43 -5.59 1.28
N VAL A 53 -6.84 -5.98 2.49
CA VAL A 53 -6.42 -5.32 3.74
C VAL A 53 -5.57 -6.28 4.56
N ILE A 54 -4.32 -5.91 4.82
CA ILE A 54 -3.41 -6.68 5.68
C ILE A 54 -3.57 -6.17 7.10
N THR A 55 -4.14 -6.99 7.97
CA THR A 55 -4.39 -6.64 9.37
C THR A 55 -4.65 -7.87 10.24
N ASN A 56 -4.39 -7.74 11.55
CA ASN A 56 -4.80 -8.72 12.58
C ASN A 56 -5.84 -8.15 13.54
N TYR A 57 -6.31 -6.93 13.31
CA TYR A 57 -7.34 -6.30 14.16
C TYR A 57 -8.74 -6.72 13.72
N THR A 58 -9.44 -7.47 14.58
CA THR A 58 -10.82 -7.90 14.32
C THR A 58 -11.81 -6.75 14.21
N SER A 59 -11.50 -5.60 14.80
CA SER A 59 -12.27 -4.35 14.68
C SER A 59 -12.38 -3.88 13.24
N HIS A 60 -11.33 -4.05 12.42
CA HIS A 60 -11.34 -3.64 11.01
C HIS A 60 -12.41 -4.36 10.19
N PHE A 61 -12.63 -5.66 10.46
CA PHE A 61 -13.65 -6.45 9.76
C PHE A 61 -15.07 -5.97 10.05
N LYS A 62 -15.30 -5.41 11.24
CA LYS A 62 -16.63 -4.95 11.68
C LYS A 62 -17.02 -3.61 11.05
N GLU A 63 -16.01 -2.80 10.71
CA GLU A 63 -16.20 -1.46 10.16
C GLU A 63 -16.47 -1.45 8.65
N VAL A 64 -16.23 -2.57 7.97
CA VAL A 64 -16.34 -2.65 6.52
C VAL A 64 -17.61 -3.39 6.13
N ASP A 65 -18.46 -2.73 5.35
CA ASP A 65 -19.67 -3.31 4.80
C ASP A 65 -19.32 -4.49 3.89
N LYS A 66 -20.08 -5.59 4.01
CA LYS A 66 -19.94 -6.80 3.19
C LYS A 66 -20.19 -6.56 1.70
N SER A 67 -20.82 -5.47 1.34
CA SER A 67 -21.01 -5.04 -0.07
C SER A 67 -19.74 -4.54 -0.73
N ASN A 68 -18.70 -4.19 0.06
CA ASN A 68 -17.42 -3.77 -0.48
C ASN A 68 -16.65 -4.97 -1.05
N ASN A 69 -16.12 -4.80 -2.25
CA ASN A 69 -15.24 -5.78 -2.89
C ASN A 69 -13.83 -5.69 -2.27
N VAL A 70 -13.68 -6.28 -1.07
CA VAL A 70 -12.43 -6.26 -0.30
C VAL A 70 -12.23 -7.59 0.42
N GLU A 71 -11.00 -8.09 0.39
CA GLU A 71 -10.57 -9.26 1.14
C GLU A 71 -9.63 -8.87 2.27
N PHE A 72 -9.77 -9.52 3.43
CA PHE A 72 -8.90 -9.34 4.58
C PHE A 72 -7.90 -10.48 4.66
N ILE A 73 -6.64 -10.12 4.82
CA ILE A 73 -5.53 -11.07 4.98
C ILE A 73 -4.88 -10.82 6.34
N SER A 74 -4.73 -11.89 7.11
CA SER A 74 -4.00 -11.83 8.38
C SER A 74 -2.52 -11.57 8.12
N ASP A 75 -1.93 -10.60 8.84
CA ASP A 75 -0.49 -10.38 8.82
C ASP A 75 0.19 -11.58 9.51
N ALA A 76 0.98 -12.32 8.73
CA ALA A 76 1.63 -13.54 9.20
C ALA A 76 2.71 -13.27 10.28
N GLN A 77 3.25 -12.05 10.30
CA GLN A 77 4.26 -11.62 11.28
C GLN A 77 3.89 -10.27 11.88
N PRO A 78 2.89 -10.22 12.78
CA PRO A 78 2.38 -8.98 13.33
C PRO A 78 3.48 -8.11 13.93
N PHE A 79 3.45 -6.83 13.60
CA PHE A 79 4.38 -5.82 14.14
C PHE A 79 5.86 -5.98 13.74
N ASP A 80 6.15 -6.85 12.80
CA ASP A 80 7.51 -7.09 12.30
C ASP A 80 7.91 -6.11 11.18
N GLY A 81 7.04 -5.18 10.88
CA GLY A 81 7.24 -4.09 9.94
C GLY A 81 6.67 -4.36 8.54
N PRO A 82 6.60 -3.32 7.69
CA PRO A 82 5.94 -3.43 6.39
C PRO A 82 6.65 -4.35 5.41
N LEU A 83 7.96 -4.59 5.58
CA LEU A 83 8.73 -5.42 4.66
C LEU A 83 8.32 -6.89 4.70
N THR A 84 7.94 -7.39 5.87
CA THR A 84 7.40 -8.76 6.04
C THR A 84 6.03 -8.91 5.41
N CYS A 85 5.19 -7.88 5.49
CA CYS A 85 3.91 -7.85 4.78
C CYS A 85 4.11 -7.92 3.25
N ILE A 86 5.10 -7.20 2.70
CA ILE A 86 5.40 -7.25 1.27
C ILE A 86 5.91 -8.63 0.85
N GLU A 87 6.73 -9.27 1.67
CA GLU A 87 7.18 -10.65 1.41
C GLU A 87 6.01 -11.63 1.38
N GLN A 88 5.09 -11.54 2.34
CA GLN A 88 3.87 -12.32 2.36
C GLN A 88 3.03 -12.11 1.10
N ILE A 89 2.86 -10.86 0.66
CA ILE A 89 2.13 -10.53 -0.57
C ILE A 89 2.85 -11.14 -1.78
N PHE A 90 4.16 -10.95 -1.92
CA PHE A 90 4.92 -11.48 -3.05
C PHE A 90 4.82 -13.01 -3.12
N SER A 91 4.98 -13.69 -1.98
CA SER A 91 4.88 -15.16 -1.90
C SER A 91 3.49 -15.66 -2.27
N SER A 92 2.43 -14.99 -1.82
CA SER A 92 1.04 -15.42 -2.04
C SER A 92 0.51 -15.09 -3.44
N PHE A 93 0.93 -13.96 -4.02
CA PHE A 93 0.30 -13.42 -5.24
C PHE A 93 1.15 -13.49 -6.51
N LYS A 94 2.41 -13.91 -6.46
CA LYS A 94 3.31 -13.99 -7.64
C LYS A 94 2.78 -14.78 -8.84
N LYS A 95 1.83 -15.69 -8.61
CA LYS A 95 1.18 -16.46 -9.67
C LYS A 95 -0.05 -15.79 -10.27
N THR A 96 -0.64 -14.82 -9.57
CA THR A 96 -1.94 -14.23 -9.91
C THR A 96 -1.85 -12.78 -10.36
N THR A 97 -0.80 -12.06 -9.98
CA THR A 97 -0.55 -10.69 -10.45
C THR A 97 0.93 -10.43 -10.67
N LYS A 98 1.23 -9.53 -11.60
CA LYS A 98 2.59 -9.06 -11.88
C LYS A 98 2.95 -7.78 -11.16
N ASN A 99 1.95 -6.99 -10.75
CA ASN A 99 2.15 -5.70 -10.13
C ASN A 99 1.17 -5.49 -8.99
N ILE A 100 1.64 -4.88 -7.94
CA ILE A 100 0.82 -4.50 -6.78
C ILE A 100 0.89 -3.01 -6.53
N LEU A 101 -0.21 -2.45 -6.07
CA LEU A 101 -0.28 -1.12 -5.48
C LEU A 101 -0.28 -1.28 -3.95
N ILE A 102 0.67 -0.66 -3.28
CA ILE A 102 0.69 -0.55 -1.82
C ILE A 102 0.12 0.79 -1.42
N VAL A 103 -0.76 0.78 -0.43
CA VAL A 103 -1.43 1.96 0.13
C VAL A 103 -1.32 1.92 1.65
N PRO A 104 -0.71 2.93 2.30
CA PRO A 104 -0.72 3.01 3.76
C PRO A 104 -2.09 3.52 4.22
N VAL A 105 -2.53 3.05 5.39
CA VAL A 105 -3.79 3.52 5.97
C VAL A 105 -3.71 4.97 6.45
N ASP A 106 -2.53 5.43 6.84
CA ASP A 106 -2.28 6.74 7.49
C ASP A 106 -1.99 7.90 6.50
N MET A 107 -2.60 7.86 5.33
CA MET A 107 -2.64 8.97 4.36
C MET A 107 -4.09 9.49 4.22
N PRO A 108 -4.62 10.28 5.14
CA PRO A 108 -6.05 10.67 5.16
C PRO A 108 -6.48 11.39 3.87
N ASN A 109 -5.62 12.20 3.29
CA ASN A 109 -5.93 13.01 2.10
C ASN A 109 -5.70 12.27 0.76
N LEU A 110 -5.41 10.97 0.79
CA LEU A 110 -5.32 10.18 -0.44
C LEU A 110 -6.67 10.16 -1.15
N ASN A 111 -6.65 10.35 -2.46
CA ASN A 111 -7.85 10.36 -3.29
C ASN A 111 -7.61 9.65 -4.64
N THR A 112 -8.69 9.47 -5.40
CA THR A 112 -8.64 8.79 -6.71
C THR A 112 -7.70 9.47 -7.71
N LYS A 113 -7.61 10.81 -7.69
CA LYS A 113 -6.75 11.58 -8.61
C LYS A 113 -5.27 11.27 -8.37
N LEU A 114 -4.85 11.19 -7.10
CA LEU A 114 -3.47 10.85 -6.75
C LEU A 114 -3.10 9.45 -7.18
N ILE A 115 -4.00 8.47 -6.95
CA ILE A 115 -3.77 7.08 -7.38
C ILE A 115 -3.70 7.02 -8.91
N TYR A 116 -4.61 7.72 -9.62
CA TYR A 116 -4.59 7.78 -11.07
C TYR A 116 -3.28 8.40 -11.61
N SER A 117 -2.81 9.49 -10.99
CA SER A 117 -1.52 10.12 -11.35
C SER A 117 -0.34 9.16 -11.15
N LEU A 118 -0.36 8.37 -10.06
CA LEU A 118 0.66 7.35 -9.81
C LEU A 118 0.65 6.29 -10.93
N PHE A 119 -0.51 5.78 -11.33
CA PHE A 119 -0.63 4.83 -12.43
C PHE A 119 -0.15 5.42 -13.76
N LYS A 120 -0.52 6.67 -14.04
CA LYS A 120 -0.10 7.36 -15.27
C LYS A 120 1.43 7.47 -15.35
N SER A 121 2.08 7.86 -14.27
CA SER A 121 3.55 7.92 -14.21
C SER A 121 4.19 6.53 -14.32
N TRP A 122 3.53 5.49 -13.79
CA TRP A 122 4.06 4.14 -13.90
C TRP A 122 4.01 3.58 -15.32
N GLU A 123 3.08 4.01 -16.18
CA GLU A 123 3.03 3.59 -17.59
C GLU A 123 4.29 3.92 -18.37
N GLU A 124 5.03 4.95 -17.95
CA GLU A 124 6.29 5.37 -18.60
C GLU A 124 7.42 4.37 -18.38
N ASN A 125 7.37 3.60 -17.26
CA ASN A 125 8.46 2.67 -16.91
C ASN A 125 7.95 1.45 -16.12
N GLN A 126 7.23 0.57 -16.79
CA GLN A 126 6.47 -0.54 -16.18
C GLN A 126 7.32 -1.66 -15.54
N ASN A 127 8.62 -1.68 -15.79
CA ASN A 127 9.53 -2.67 -15.22
C ASN A 127 10.13 -2.24 -13.87
N PHE A 128 9.97 -0.96 -13.50
CA PHE A 128 10.52 -0.40 -12.29
C PHE A 128 9.43 -0.30 -11.21
N ALA A 129 9.82 -0.38 -9.95
CA ALA A 129 8.96 0.09 -8.89
C ALA A 129 8.78 1.60 -9.02
N LEU A 130 7.57 2.09 -8.82
CA LEU A 130 7.28 3.52 -8.79
C LEU A 130 6.87 3.92 -7.38
N ILE A 131 7.59 4.87 -6.81
CA ILE A 131 7.36 5.37 -5.46
C ILE A 131 6.95 6.82 -5.53
N SER A 132 5.91 7.16 -4.77
CA SER A 132 5.50 8.57 -4.62
C SER A 132 6.50 9.35 -3.77
N HIS A 133 6.64 10.64 -4.08
CA HIS A 133 7.50 11.59 -3.38
C HIS A 133 6.69 12.85 -3.09
N ASP A 134 6.69 13.33 -1.84
CA ASP A 134 5.90 14.49 -1.42
C ASP A 134 6.60 15.85 -1.64
N GLY A 135 7.76 15.82 -2.27
CA GLY A 135 8.62 16.98 -2.48
C GLY A 135 9.80 17.05 -1.50
N ILE A 136 9.69 16.38 -0.35
CA ILE A 136 10.73 16.33 0.69
C ILE A 136 11.24 14.90 0.88
N PHE A 137 10.32 13.93 0.98
CA PHE A 137 10.63 12.54 1.26
C PHE A 137 9.94 11.57 0.29
N ALA A 138 10.62 10.47 -0.01
CA ALA A 138 10.01 9.32 -0.66
C ALA A 138 9.00 8.65 0.29
N GLN A 139 7.84 8.29 -0.25
CA GLN A 139 6.76 7.61 0.47
C GLN A 139 6.63 6.15 -0.02
N PRO A 140 7.54 5.24 0.40
CA PRO A 140 7.64 3.92 -0.21
C PRO A 140 6.44 3.03 0.08
N LEU A 141 5.64 3.33 1.10
CA LEU A 141 4.39 2.62 1.37
C LEU A 141 3.22 3.12 0.51
N PHE A 142 3.43 4.14 -0.34
CA PHE A 142 2.52 4.53 -1.40
C PHE A 142 3.23 4.41 -2.75
N GLY A 143 3.12 3.24 -3.37
CA GLY A 143 3.85 2.92 -4.60
C GLY A 143 3.35 1.68 -5.32
N ILE A 144 3.84 1.51 -6.55
CA ILE A 144 3.59 0.34 -7.39
C ILE A 144 4.85 -0.50 -7.43
N TYR A 145 4.71 -1.80 -7.19
CA TYR A 145 5.82 -2.73 -7.12
C TYR A 145 5.62 -3.92 -8.06
N PRO A 146 6.53 -4.15 -9.03
CA PRO A 146 6.51 -5.36 -9.83
C PRO A 146 6.86 -6.59 -8.97
N ILE A 147 6.02 -7.62 -9.06
CA ILE A 147 6.31 -8.93 -8.49
C ILE A 147 7.07 -9.74 -9.54
N ASN A 148 8.37 -9.84 -9.38
CA ASN A 148 9.24 -10.68 -10.19
C ASN A 148 10.25 -11.43 -9.30
N GLU A 149 10.94 -12.40 -9.86
CA GLU A 149 11.86 -13.25 -9.11
C GLU A 149 13.04 -12.47 -8.52
N GLU A 150 13.56 -11.49 -9.25
CA GLU A 150 14.67 -10.67 -8.80
C GLU A 150 14.30 -9.80 -7.59
N ASN A 151 13.20 -9.07 -7.68
CA ASN A 151 12.71 -8.23 -6.58
C ASN A 151 12.37 -9.07 -5.34
N HIS A 152 11.77 -10.25 -5.55
CA HIS A 152 11.43 -11.16 -4.47
C HIS A 152 12.69 -11.77 -3.82
N PHE A 153 13.68 -12.14 -4.61
CA PHE A 153 14.95 -12.66 -4.11
C PHE A 153 15.68 -11.61 -3.24
N LYS A 154 15.78 -10.37 -3.73
CA LYS A 154 16.39 -9.25 -2.99
C LYS A 154 15.64 -8.95 -1.68
N LEU A 155 14.30 -9.06 -1.70
CA LEU A 155 13.47 -8.92 -0.50
C LEU A 155 13.80 -9.98 0.55
N LYS A 156 13.92 -11.25 0.15
CA LYS A 156 14.28 -12.34 1.06
C LYS A 156 15.67 -12.19 1.65
N ILE A 157 16.66 -11.79 0.83
CA ILE A 157 18.01 -11.50 1.34
C ILE A 157 17.96 -10.38 2.37
N LYS A 158 17.20 -9.31 2.10
CA LYS A 158 17.07 -8.20 3.04
C LYS A 158 16.48 -8.64 4.36
N LEU A 159 15.42 -9.43 4.34
CA LEU A 159 14.80 -9.96 5.56
C LEU A 159 15.73 -10.90 6.34
N SER A 160 16.43 -11.82 5.64
CA SER A 160 17.36 -12.76 6.28
C SER A 160 18.58 -12.06 6.92
N SER A 161 18.94 -10.86 6.47
CA SER A 161 19.99 -10.04 7.09
C SER A 161 19.57 -9.41 8.44
N GLY A 162 18.33 -9.60 8.88
CA GLY A 162 17.77 -8.98 10.09
C GLY A 162 17.45 -7.49 9.95
N LYS A 163 17.77 -6.88 8.82
CA LYS A 163 17.53 -5.45 8.55
C LYS A 163 16.18 -5.26 7.87
N LYS A 164 15.15 -4.92 8.65
CA LYS A 164 13.76 -4.76 8.17
C LYS A 164 13.43 -3.35 7.67
N ASN A 165 14.46 -2.59 7.28
CA ASN A 165 14.31 -1.25 6.71
C ASN A 165 13.77 -1.35 5.27
N PHE A 166 12.58 -0.81 5.05
CA PHE A 166 11.88 -0.85 3.76
C PHE A 166 12.68 -0.12 2.66
N LEU A 167 13.15 1.09 2.92
CA LEU A 167 13.98 1.86 1.97
C LEU A 167 15.23 1.09 1.57
N GLY A 168 15.88 0.40 2.52
CA GLY A 168 17.05 -0.37 2.20
C GLY A 168 16.79 -1.62 1.33
N TRP A 169 15.55 -2.08 1.15
CA TRP A 169 15.18 -3.01 0.08
C TRP A 169 14.91 -2.27 -1.22
N VAL A 170 14.20 -1.16 -1.15
CA VAL A 170 13.91 -0.30 -2.29
C VAL A 170 15.20 0.10 -3.03
N ASP A 171 16.26 0.46 -2.31
CA ASP A 171 17.58 0.82 -2.87
C ASP A 171 18.25 -0.34 -3.65
N GLN A 172 17.76 -1.55 -3.52
CA GLN A 172 18.33 -2.73 -4.20
C GLN A 172 17.57 -3.13 -5.47
N ILE A 173 16.40 -2.58 -5.71
CA ILE A 173 15.56 -2.90 -6.87
C ILE A 173 15.52 -1.72 -7.85
N PRO A 174 15.19 -1.95 -9.13
CA PRO A 174 14.96 -0.86 -10.06
C PRO A 174 13.78 0.02 -9.61
N VAL A 175 14.02 1.32 -9.39
CA VAL A 175 13.04 2.27 -8.87
C VAL A 175 13.02 3.54 -9.70
N SER A 176 11.82 4.09 -9.90
CA SER A 176 11.58 5.46 -10.33
C SER A 176 10.74 6.19 -9.28
N TYR A 177 10.81 7.51 -9.29
CA TYR A 177 10.08 8.36 -8.35
C TYR A 177 9.14 9.30 -9.11
N THR A 178 7.95 9.52 -8.57
CA THR A 178 7.02 10.51 -9.09
C THR A 178 6.68 11.53 -8.01
N HIS A 179 6.79 12.80 -8.37
CA HIS A 179 6.35 13.88 -7.47
C HIS A 179 4.83 13.96 -7.52
N LEU A 180 4.21 13.57 -6.42
CA LEU A 180 2.79 13.78 -6.20
C LEU A 180 2.65 14.90 -5.18
N THR A 181 1.94 15.96 -5.56
CA THR A 181 1.52 16.99 -4.60
C THR A 181 0.50 16.34 -3.66
N LEU A 182 1.00 15.66 -2.64
CA LEU A 182 0.14 15.17 -1.57
C LEU A 182 -0.47 16.40 -0.89
N PRO A 183 -1.79 16.44 -0.72
CA PRO A 183 -2.39 17.49 0.07
C PRO A 183 -1.72 17.48 1.44
N THR A 184 -1.03 18.56 1.78
CA THR A 184 -0.48 18.72 3.11
C THR A 184 -1.60 18.46 4.11
N SER A 185 -1.42 17.49 4.98
CA SER A 185 -2.26 17.36 6.14
C SER A 185 -2.04 18.62 6.95
N ASP A 186 -3.03 19.48 6.99
CA ASP A 186 -3.11 20.44 8.10
C ASP A 186 -3.11 19.58 9.36
N LEU A 187 -1.94 19.52 10.00
CA LEU A 187 -1.78 18.96 11.33
C LEU A 187 -2.56 19.90 12.26
N VAL A 188 -3.80 19.53 12.56
CA VAL A 188 -4.56 20.07 13.68
C VAL A 188 -4.26 19.24 14.91
#